data_cb1b96fd71e9edbcd8e1061fb82e556c
#
_entry.id   cb1b96fd71e9edbcd8e1061fb82e556c
#
_cell.length_a   1.000
_cell.length_b   1.000
_cell.length_c   1.000
_cell.angle_alpha   90.00
_cell.angle_beta   90.00
_cell.angle_gamma   90.00
#
_symmetry.space_group_name_H-M   'P 1'
#
loop_
_entity.id
_entity.type
_entity.pdbx_description
1 polymer ?
#
loop_
_entity_poly.entity_id
_entity_poly.type
_entity_poly.pdbx_seq_one_letter_code
_entity_poly.pdbx_strand_id
1 'polypeptide(L)'
;MRTIIITGASGGLAQEMVKLLPEDRLILLGRNQEKLEKLYASHPQAVCIGLDITNSHALEQLVEDLTHRYGGIDVLVNNAGYGIFEEFD
;
A
#
# COMPACT_ATOMS: atom_id res chain seq x y z
N MET A 1 4.71 16.26 -2.06
CA MET A 1 4.75 14.79 -2.09
C MET A 1 3.48 14.23 -1.48
N ARG A 2 2.79 13.40 -2.22
CA ARG A 2 1.56 12.77 -1.72
C ARG A 2 1.92 11.48 -0.99
N THR A 3 1.08 11.11 -0.03
CA THR A 3 1.19 9.82 0.65
C THR A 3 0.08 8.93 0.13
N ILE A 4 0.46 7.83 -0.51
CA ILE A 4 -0.48 6.93 -1.18
C ILE A 4 -0.36 5.53 -0.59
N ILE A 5 -1.48 4.96 -0.16
CA ILE A 5 -1.52 3.59 0.32
C ILE A 5 -2.02 2.69 -0.80
N ILE A 6 -1.31 1.61 -1.07
CA ILE A 6 -1.73 0.63 -2.05
C ILE A 6 -1.84 -0.73 -1.37
N THR A 7 -3.04 -1.31 -1.35
CA THR A 7 -3.24 -2.65 -0.82
C THR A 7 -3.03 -3.68 -1.92
N GLY A 8 -2.77 -4.93 -1.54
CA GLY A 8 -2.50 -5.98 -2.51
C GLY A 8 -1.26 -5.70 -3.33
N ALA A 9 -0.23 -5.17 -2.66
CA ALA A 9 0.91 -4.59 -3.35
C ALA A 9 1.85 -5.61 -3.99
N SER A 10 1.65 -6.90 -3.76
CA SER A 10 2.48 -7.92 -4.40
C SER A 10 2.00 -8.26 -5.80
N GLY A 11 0.84 -7.76 -6.22
CA GLY A 11 0.29 -8.07 -7.53
C GLY A 11 0.91 -7.25 -8.65
N GLY A 12 0.73 -7.72 -9.88
CA GLY A 12 1.31 -7.07 -11.04
C GLY A 12 0.78 -5.66 -11.29
N LEU A 13 -0.52 -5.45 -11.03
CA LEU A 13 -1.10 -4.14 -11.22
C LEU A 13 -0.48 -3.11 -10.28
N ALA A 14 -0.28 -3.51 -9.02
CA ALA A 14 0.35 -2.62 -8.06
C ALA A 14 1.78 -2.28 -8.47
N GLN A 15 2.51 -3.25 -9.00
CA GLN A 15 3.87 -3.01 -9.47
C GLN A 15 3.90 -1.99 -10.60
N GLU A 16 2.93 -2.05 -11.50
CA GLU A 16 2.84 -1.06 -12.58
C GLU A 16 2.50 0.32 -12.04
N MET A 17 1.59 0.39 -11.06
CA MET A 17 1.24 1.66 -10.45
C MET A 17 2.44 2.32 -9.78
N VAL A 18 3.27 1.54 -9.10
CA VAL A 18 4.46 2.07 -8.42
C VAL A 18 5.41 2.72 -9.42
N LYS A 19 5.56 2.12 -10.60
CA LYS A 19 6.42 2.69 -11.64
C LYS A 19 5.94 4.06 -12.12
N LEU A 20 4.62 4.29 -12.04
CA LEU A 20 4.04 5.55 -12.50
C LEU A 20 4.05 6.63 -11.43
N LEU A 21 4.49 6.33 -10.23
CA LEU A 21 4.44 7.24 -9.10
C LEU A 21 5.81 7.39 -8.42
N PRO A 22 6.84 7.78 -9.19
CA PRO A 22 8.19 7.76 -8.64
C PRO A 22 8.47 8.85 -7.60
N GLU A 23 7.62 9.87 -7.53
CA GLU A 23 7.86 11.00 -6.65
C GLU A 23 6.92 11.05 -5.46
N ASP A 24 6.04 10.07 -5.33
CA ASP A 24 5.11 10.02 -4.20
C ASP A 24 5.64 9.07 -3.14
N ARG A 25 5.21 9.31 -1.89
CA ARG A 25 5.49 8.37 -0.82
C ARG A 25 4.48 7.25 -0.91
N LEU A 26 4.97 6.03 -1.11
CA LEU A 26 4.09 4.89 -1.32
C LEU A 26 4.15 3.96 -0.12
N ILE A 27 2.98 3.68 0.44
CA ILE A 27 2.84 2.74 1.55
C ILE A 27 2.23 1.47 0.97
N LEU A 28 3.03 0.44 0.85
CA LEU A 28 2.64 -0.78 0.16
C LEU A 28 2.27 -1.85 1.16
N LEU A 29 1.03 -2.32 1.11
CA LEU A 29 0.52 -3.29 2.05
C LEU A 29 0.32 -4.64 1.39
N GLY A 30 0.77 -5.68 2.05
CA GLY A 30 0.57 -7.06 1.62
C GLY A 30 0.77 -7.96 2.80
N ARG A 31 0.42 -9.23 2.66
CA ARG A 31 0.52 -10.16 3.76
C ARG A 31 1.96 -10.58 4.07
N ASN A 32 2.84 -10.51 3.09
CA ASN A 32 4.21 -10.96 3.25
C ASN A 32 5.16 -9.80 3.06
N GLN A 33 5.64 -9.23 4.15
CA GLN A 33 6.51 -8.08 4.12
C GLN A 33 7.84 -8.37 3.41
N GLU A 34 8.41 -9.54 3.62
CA GLU A 34 9.65 -9.93 2.97
C GLU A 34 9.51 -9.92 1.45
N LYS A 35 8.41 -10.46 0.96
CA LYS A 35 8.16 -10.49 -0.47
C LYS A 35 8.04 -9.08 -1.04
N LEU A 36 7.33 -8.20 -0.31
CA LEU A 36 7.19 -6.81 -0.73
C LEU A 36 8.55 -6.12 -0.79
N GLU A 37 9.37 -6.33 0.22
CA GLU A 37 10.68 -5.70 0.28
C GLU A 37 11.57 -6.14 -0.89
N LYS A 38 11.47 -7.39 -1.28
CA LYS A 38 12.21 -7.88 -2.44
C LYS A 38 11.68 -7.31 -3.75
N LEU A 39 10.37 -7.26 -3.89
CA LEU A 39 9.75 -6.73 -5.11
C LEU A 39 10.07 -5.26 -5.33
N TYR A 40 10.15 -4.49 -4.25
CA TYR A 40 10.30 -3.05 -4.35
C TYR A 40 11.64 -2.55 -3.85
N ALA A 41 12.65 -3.41 -3.86
CA ALA A 41 13.98 -3.07 -3.37
C ALA A 41 14.60 -1.90 -4.13
N SER A 42 14.22 -1.72 -5.40
CA SER A 42 14.75 -0.63 -6.21
C SER A 42 13.93 0.67 -6.11
N HIS A 43 12.91 0.69 -5.24
CA HIS A 43 12.04 1.85 -5.10
C HIS A 43 12.17 2.42 -3.68
N PRO A 44 13.12 3.34 -3.46
CA PRO A 44 13.36 3.88 -2.11
C PRO A 44 12.20 4.68 -1.55
N GLN A 45 11.29 5.16 -2.41
CA GLN A 45 10.12 5.88 -1.95
C GLN A 45 9.04 4.96 -1.37
N ALA A 46 9.21 3.65 -1.49
CA ALA A 46 8.20 2.68 -1.06
C ALA A 46 8.48 2.21 0.36
N VAL A 47 7.44 2.23 1.18
CA VAL A 47 7.48 1.65 2.53
C VAL A 47 6.63 0.40 2.50
N CYS A 48 7.25 -0.75 2.73
CA CYS A 48 6.57 -2.04 2.64
C CYS A 48 6.16 -2.52 4.02
N ILE A 49 4.88 -2.82 4.19
CA ILE A 49 4.33 -3.22 5.47
C ILE A 49 3.53 -4.52 5.32
N GLY A 50 3.89 -5.52 6.11
CA GLY A 50 3.14 -6.77 6.15
C GLY A 50 1.92 -6.61 7.03
N LEU A 51 0.75 -6.73 6.44
CA LEU A 51 -0.50 -6.51 7.14
C LEU A 51 -1.61 -7.28 6.46
N ASP A 52 -2.45 -7.93 7.28
CA ASP A 52 -3.66 -8.56 6.77
C ASP A 52 -4.77 -7.52 6.80
N ILE A 53 -5.19 -7.05 5.64
CA ILE A 53 -6.17 -5.97 5.55
C ILE A 53 -7.57 -6.40 6.02
N THR A 54 -7.80 -7.69 6.25
CA THR A 54 -9.06 -8.13 6.84
C THR A 54 -9.09 -7.86 8.33
N ASN A 55 -7.94 -7.56 8.93
CA ASN A 55 -7.87 -7.16 10.32
C ASN A 55 -8.08 -5.65 10.40
N SER A 56 -9.34 -5.25 10.56
CA SER A 56 -9.70 -3.83 10.52
C SER A 56 -9.05 -3.02 11.63
N HIS A 57 -8.85 -3.64 12.79
CA HIS A 57 -8.20 -2.93 13.90
C HIS A 57 -6.74 -2.59 13.55
N ALA A 58 -6.02 -3.55 12.99
CA ALA A 58 -4.64 -3.32 12.60
C ALA A 58 -4.54 -2.25 11.50
N LEU A 59 -5.48 -2.28 10.57
CA LEU A 59 -5.50 -1.29 9.50
C LEU A 59 -5.79 0.10 10.04
N GLU A 60 -6.73 0.22 10.97
CA GLU A 60 -7.03 1.51 11.60
C GLU A 60 -5.82 2.06 12.35
N GLN A 61 -5.11 1.21 13.07
CA GLN A 61 -3.91 1.63 13.78
C GLN A 61 -2.85 2.12 12.81
N LEU A 62 -2.69 1.43 11.69
CA LEU A 62 -1.71 1.83 10.69
C LEU A 62 -2.06 3.20 10.10
N VAL A 63 -3.33 3.40 9.74
CA VAL A 63 -3.77 4.67 9.17
C VAL A 63 -3.53 5.81 10.16
N GLU A 64 -3.82 5.56 11.43
CA GLU A 64 -3.60 6.55 12.47
C GLU A 64 -2.11 6.90 12.59
N ASP A 65 -1.26 5.89 12.63
CA ASP A 65 0.19 6.10 12.70
C ASP A 65 0.71 6.89 11.51
N LEU A 66 0.23 6.54 10.31
CA LEU A 66 0.68 7.23 9.10
C LEU A 66 0.19 8.67 9.06
N THR A 67 -1.02 8.91 9.56
CA THR A 67 -1.55 10.26 9.63
C THR A 67 -0.70 11.12 10.55
N HIS A 68 -0.29 10.57 11.69
CA HIS A 68 0.60 11.30 12.60
C HIS A 68 1.97 11.54 11.99
N ARG A 69 2.50 10.52 11.32
CA ARG A 69 3.87 10.59 10.80
C ARG A 69 4.00 11.48 9.57
N TYR A 70 3.02 11.46 8.70
CA TYR A 70 3.12 12.12 7.40
C TYR A 70 2.10 13.24 7.19
N GLY A 71 1.30 13.52 8.20
CA GLY A 71 0.32 14.60 8.10
C GLY A 71 -0.96 14.24 7.38
N GLY A 72 -1.14 12.98 7.01
CA GLY A 72 -2.36 12.53 6.35
C GLY A 72 -2.07 11.61 5.19
N ILE A 73 -3.14 11.04 4.67
CA ILE A 73 -3.07 10.13 3.54
C ILE A 73 -3.88 10.75 2.40
N ASP A 74 -3.24 10.93 1.26
CA ASP A 74 -3.85 11.62 0.13
C ASP A 74 -4.69 10.69 -0.73
N VAL A 75 -4.25 9.46 -0.90
CA VAL A 75 -4.92 8.49 -1.78
C VAL A 75 -4.84 7.10 -1.17
N LEU A 76 -5.95 6.37 -1.25
CA LEU A 76 -5.97 4.96 -0.88
C LEU A 76 -6.37 4.15 -2.11
N VAL A 77 -5.48 3.31 -2.59
CA VAL A 77 -5.77 2.43 -3.71
C VAL A 77 -6.07 1.04 -3.15
N ASN A 78 -7.33 0.66 -3.18
CA ASN A 78 -7.75 -0.63 -2.64
C ASN A 78 -7.67 -1.68 -3.75
N ASN A 79 -6.51 -2.26 -3.91
CA ASN A 79 -6.21 -3.22 -4.96
C ASN A 79 -6.30 -4.66 -4.47
N ALA A 80 -6.35 -4.87 -3.16
CA ALA A 80 -6.46 -6.21 -2.61
C ALA A 80 -7.89 -6.67 -2.61
N GLY A 81 -8.09 -7.91 -2.84
CA GLY A 81 -9.41 -8.50 -2.66
C GLY A 81 -10.39 -8.29 -3.76
N TYR A 82 -9.97 -7.79 -4.92
CA TYR A 82 -10.83 -7.64 -5.92
C TYR A 82 -10.70 -8.79 -6.69
N GLY A 83 -11.10 -9.41 -6.56
CA GLY A 83 -11.18 -10.50 -7.28
C GLY A 83 -12.38 -10.39 -8.10
N ILE A 84 -12.68 -9.96 -8.00
CA ILE A 84 -13.53 -9.71 -8.43
C ILE A 84 -14.29 -8.71 -8.47
N PHE A 85 -14.40 -8.32 -8.44
CA PHE A 85 -14.86 -7.41 -8.46
C PHE A 85 -15.46 -6.67 -8.11
N GLU A 86 -15.55 -6.48 -8.06
CA GLU A 86 -16.10 -5.82 -7.68
C GLU A 86 -16.33 -4.93 -7.12
N GLU A 87 -16.48 -4.81 -6.98
CA GLU A 87 -16.80 -3.98 -6.34
C GLU A 87 -16.54 -3.03 -5.72
N PHE A 88 -16.10 -2.74 -5.95
CA PHE A 88 -15.82 -1.94 -5.27
C PHE A 88 -16.26 -0.97 -5.27
N ASP A 89 -16.79 -0.87 -5.46
CA ASP A 89 -17.07 0.04 -5.41
C ASP A 89 -17.17 0.51 -4.99
#